data_b0a6c043314b104a2711bb59bdeb53bb
#
_entry.id   b0a6c043314b104a2711bb59bdeb53bb
#
_cell.length_a   1.000
_cell.length_b   1.000
_cell.length_c   1.000
_cell.angle_alpha   90.00
_cell.angle_beta   90.00
_cell.angle_gamma   90.00
#
_symmetry.space_group_name_H-M   'P 1'
#
loop_
_entity.id
_entity.type
_entity.pdbx_description
1 polymer ?
#
loop_
_entity_poly.entity_id
_entity_poly.type
_entity_poly.pdbx_seq_one_letter_code
_entity_poly.pdbx_strand_id
1 'polypeptide(L)' 'LQTVLYSLSKYTQTESVILEVRPSNSAALHLYETMGFEKVEIKKDYYKDKNTVEDAILLKKLLHH' A
#
# COMPACT_ATOMS: atom_id res chain seq x y z
N LEU A 1 6.30 10.96 0.35
CA LEU A 1 5.84 10.10 1.44
C LEU A 1 4.60 9.36 1.05
N GLN A 2 4.46 8.21 1.60
CA GLN A 2 3.28 7.40 1.39
C GLN A 2 2.13 7.88 2.23
N THR A 3 0.95 7.69 1.70
CA THR A 3 -0.27 7.88 2.46
C THR A 3 -0.61 6.57 3.12
N VAL A 4 -0.81 6.60 4.41
CA VAL A 4 -1.18 5.42 5.16
C VAL A 4 -2.66 5.53 5.50
N LEU A 5 -3.42 4.54 5.08
CA LEU A 5 -4.84 4.49 5.34
C LEU A 5 -5.11 3.40 6.34
N TYR A 6 -5.86 3.74 7.36
CA TYR A 6 -6.28 2.78 8.37
C TYR A 6 -7.73 2.43 8.12
N SER A 7 -7.98 1.15 8.05
CA SER A 7 -9.34 0.67 7.93
C SER A 7 -9.68 -0.06 9.22
N LEU A 8 -10.63 0.47 9.96
CA LEU A 8 -11.07 -0.12 11.21
C LEU A 8 -12.45 -0.66 11.04
N SER A 9 -12.64 -1.89 11.46
CA SER A 9 -13.96 -2.47 11.46
C SER A 9 -14.45 -2.52 12.91
N LYS A 10 -15.63 -1.99 13.14
CA LYS A 10 -16.22 -2.01 14.47
C LYS A 10 -16.73 -3.39 14.84
N TYR A 11 -16.87 -4.25 13.86
CA TYR A 11 -17.52 -5.55 14.04
C TYR A 11 -16.54 -6.70 14.02
N THR A 12 -15.29 -6.41 13.81
CA THR A 12 -14.25 -7.44 13.84
C THR A 12 -13.11 -6.93 14.71
N GLN A 13 -12.27 -7.85 15.09
CA GLN A 13 -11.07 -7.51 15.86
C GLN A 13 -9.86 -7.35 14.99
N THR A 14 -10.08 -7.30 13.68
CA THR A 14 -8.99 -7.18 12.74
C THR A 14 -8.92 -5.76 12.21
N GLU A 15 -7.76 -5.19 12.30
CA GLU A 15 -7.47 -3.92 11.68
C GLU A 15 -6.57 -4.18 10.48
N SER A 16 -6.63 -3.31 9.50
CA SER A 16 -5.72 -3.42 8.39
C SER A 16 -5.12 -2.06 8.07
N VAL A 17 -3.90 -2.10 7.57
CA VAL A 17 -3.19 -0.92 7.10
C VAL A 17 -3.01 -1.09 5.61
N ILE A 18 -3.40 -0.09 4.84
CA ILE A 18 -3.27 -0.11 3.39
C ILE A 18 -2.34 1.03 2.98
N LEU A 19 -1.36 0.68 2.17
CA LEU A 19 -0.38 1.64 1.67
C LEU A 19 -0.41 1.66 0.15
N GLU A 20 -0.18 2.82 -0.41
CA GLU A 20 0.02 2.98 -1.85
C GLU A 20 1.48 3.29 -2.09
N VAL A 21 2.13 2.52 -2.94
CA VAL A 21 3.55 2.68 -3.21
C VAL A 21 3.77 2.71 -4.71
N ARG A 22 4.64 3.60 -5.16
CA ARG A 22 5.04 3.64 -6.56
C ARG A 22 6.00 2.50 -6.88
N PRO A 23 5.88 1.85 -8.03
CA PRO A 23 6.82 0.80 -8.41
C PRO A 23 8.27 1.27 -8.45
N SER A 24 8.49 2.53 -8.78
CA SER A 24 9.84 3.08 -8.82
C SER A 24 10.47 3.20 -7.43
N ASN A 25 9.67 3.15 -6.40
CA ASN A 25 10.17 3.24 -5.02
C ASN A 25 10.46 1.84 -4.48
N SER A 26 11.48 1.20 -5.05
CA SER A 26 11.80 -0.17 -4.69
C SER A 26 12.24 -0.31 -3.23
N ALA A 27 12.87 0.71 -2.69
CA ALA A 27 13.29 0.67 -1.30
C ALA A 27 12.09 0.59 -0.36
N ALA A 28 11.05 1.36 -0.65
CA ALA A 28 9.83 1.31 0.16
C ALA A 28 9.13 -0.04 0.01
N LEU A 29 9.06 -0.56 -1.21
CA LEU A 29 8.46 -1.86 -1.44
C LEU A 29 9.17 -2.94 -0.63
N HIS A 30 10.50 -2.94 -0.68
CA HIS A 30 11.27 -3.91 0.06
C HIS A 30 11.03 -3.78 1.57
N LEU A 31 11.04 -2.54 2.06
CA LEU A 31 10.82 -2.28 3.47
C LEU A 31 9.47 -2.83 3.92
N TYR A 32 8.40 -2.52 3.19
CA TYR A 32 7.07 -2.93 3.61
C TYR A 32 6.90 -4.44 3.48
N GLU A 33 7.53 -5.06 2.49
CA GLU A 33 7.48 -6.52 2.38
C GLU A 33 8.15 -7.18 3.58
N THR A 34 9.26 -6.62 4.05
CA THR A 34 9.92 -7.17 5.24
C THR A 34 9.09 -6.95 6.49
N MET A 35 8.21 -5.97 6.48
CA MET A 35 7.30 -5.72 7.60
C MET A 35 6.05 -6.59 7.55
N GLY A 36 5.90 -7.41 6.52
CA GLY A 36 4.77 -8.31 6.42
C GLY A 36 3.61 -7.83 5.58
N PHE A 37 3.83 -6.77 4.81
CA PHE A 37 2.80 -6.30 3.88
C PHE A 37 2.75 -7.17 2.65
N GLU A 38 1.56 -7.33 2.10
CA GLU A 38 1.33 -8.11 0.89
C GLU A 38 0.70 -7.25 -0.18
N LYS A 39 1.06 -7.52 -1.44
CA LYS A 39 0.44 -6.84 -2.56
C LYS A 39 -0.97 -7.39 -2.72
N VAL A 40 -1.94 -6.49 -2.76
CA VAL A 40 -3.33 -6.91 -2.93
C VAL A 40 -3.93 -6.40 -4.23
N GLU A 41 -3.40 -5.31 -4.78
CA GLU A 41 -3.94 -4.74 -5.99
C GLU A 41 -2.90 -3.86 -6.67
N ILE A 42 -2.99 -3.71 -7.97
CA ILE A 42 -2.21 -2.74 -8.73
C ILE A 42 -3.19 -1.85 -9.47
N LYS A 43 -3.12 -0.56 -9.19
CA LYS A 43 -3.94 0.43 -9.88
C LYS A 43 -3.14 1.02 -11.01
N LYS A 44 -3.60 0.82 -12.22
CA LYS A 44 -2.89 1.28 -13.42
C LYS A 44 -2.99 2.79 -13.55
N ASP A 45 -1.88 3.39 -13.97
CA ASP A 45 -1.82 4.81 -14.33
C ASP A 45 -2.34 5.70 -13.21
N TYR A 46 -2.04 5.35 -11.98
CA TYR A 46 -2.58 6.03 -10.82
C TYR A 46 -1.89 7.36 -10.56
N TYR A 47 -0.56 7.38 -10.67
CA TYR A 47 0.21 8.61 -10.50
C TYR A 47 0.49 9.19 -11.87
N LYS A 48 0.02 10.41 -12.10
CA LYS A 48 0.20 11.05 -13.40
C LYS A 48 0.87 12.40 -13.21
N ASP A 49 2.04 12.52 -13.80
CA ASP A 49 2.74 13.79 -13.89
C ASP A 49 2.81 14.22 -15.33
N LYS A 50 3.43 15.38 -15.58
CA LYS A 50 3.49 15.94 -16.93
C LYS A 50 4.15 14.99 -17.91
N ASN A 51 5.18 14.28 -17.48
CA ASN A 51 5.99 13.45 -18.38
C ASN A 51 6.01 11.99 -17.98
N THR A 52 5.37 11.60 -16.88
CA THR A 52 5.44 10.25 -16.40
C THR A 52 4.10 9.77 -15.91
N VAL A 53 3.89 8.48 -16.04
CA VAL A 53 2.72 7.81 -15.51
C VAL A 53 3.22 6.57 -14.79
N GLU A 54 2.77 6.36 -13.57
CA GLU A 54 3.13 5.17 -12.82
C GLU A 54 1.89 4.55 -12.23
N ASP A 55 1.96 3.24 -12.04
CA ASP A 55 0.93 2.50 -11.35
C ASP A 55 1.07 2.72 -9.85
N ALA A 56 0.04 2.41 -9.12
CA ALA A 56 0.09 2.34 -7.67
C ALA A 56 0.00 0.88 -7.25
N ILE A 57 0.92 0.47 -6.38
CA ILE A 57 0.88 -0.86 -5.80
C ILE A 57 0.26 -0.73 -4.43
N LEU A 58 -0.84 -1.42 -4.21
CA LEU A 58 -1.51 -1.42 -2.91
C LEU A 58 -0.99 -2.58 -2.08
N LEU A 59 -0.49 -2.23 -0.92
CA LEU A 59 0.02 -3.19 0.05
C LEU A 59 -0.89 -3.19 1.26
N LYS A 60 -1.12 -4.37 1.80
CA LYS A 60 -2.01 -4.52 2.94
C LYS A 60 -1.36 -5.40 3.99
N LYS A 61 -1.53 -5.01 5.23
CA LYS A 61 -1.12 -5.82 6.36
C LYS A 61 -2.28 -5.91 7.34
N LEU A 62 -2.60 -7.13 7.74
CA LEU A 62 -3.62 -7.37 8.74
C LEU A 62 -2.98 -7.33 10.11
N LEU A 63 -3.60 -6.59 11.01
CA LEU A 63 -3.18 -6.50 12.39
C LEU A 63 -4.17 -7.28 13.23
N HIS A 64 -3.67 -8.22 14.01
CA HIS A 64 -4.50 -9.04 14.87
C HIS A 64 -4.29 -8.65 16.32
N HIS A 65 -5.36 -8.66 17.07
CA HIS A 65 -5.32 -8.35 18.50
C HIS A 65 -5.59 -9.58 19.33
#